data_3580e9f3048094167488caf9c9c89a3b
#
_entry.id   3580e9f3048094167488caf9c9c89a3b
#
_cell.length_a   1.000
_cell.length_b   1.000
_cell.length_c   1.000
_cell.angle_alpha   90.00
_cell.angle_beta   90.00
_cell.angle_gamma   90.00
#
_symmetry.space_group_name_H-M   'P 1'
#
loop_
_entity.id
_entity.type
_entity.pdbx_description
1 polymer ?
#
loop_
_entity_poly.entity_id
_entity_poly.type
_entity_poly.pdbx_seq_one_letter_code
_entity_poly.pdbx_strand_id
1 'polypeptide(L)'
;WAVRHRKTVIVGATLIFIGSMMLIPVIKTEFFPTQDNARIGITIELPIGTRQDITRELALDIDKKFREKYPEILISNFTEGTADTDNTFAQLSNNGTHIIEFNINLTSVGDRERGLTEICELMRQDLAQYSEIKKFEVLAGGQEGSMGGETSVNIEIYGFDFAQTDAVAN
;
A
#
# COMPACT_ATOMS: atom_id res chain seq x y z
N TRP A 1 16.62 45.41 30.47
CA TRP A 1 17.39 45.46 29.24
C TRP A 1 16.50 45.46 28.03
N ALA A 2 15.57 44.51 27.88
CA ALA A 2 14.68 44.33 26.73
C ALA A 2 13.81 45.58 26.46
N VAL A 3 13.25 46.21 27.49
CA VAL A 3 12.42 47.44 27.35
C VAL A 3 13.25 48.62 26.86
N ARG A 4 14.52 48.68 27.25
CA ARG A 4 15.45 49.75 26.84
C ARG A 4 15.95 49.56 25.41
N HIS A 5 15.99 48.29 24.91
CA HIS A 5 16.49 47.91 23.59
C HIS A 5 15.37 47.32 22.71
N ARG A 6 14.15 47.84 22.81
CA ARG A 6 12.94 47.34 22.15
C ARG A 6 13.10 47.12 20.64
N LYS A 7 13.83 47.97 19.92
CA LYS A 7 14.08 47.81 18.50
C LYS A 7 14.94 46.57 18.19
N THR A 8 15.97 46.34 18.96
CA THR A 8 16.86 45.16 18.80
C THR A 8 16.14 43.88 19.12
N VAL A 9 15.24 43.87 20.11
CA VAL A 9 14.44 42.71 20.47
C VAL A 9 13.44 42.37 19.33
N ILE A 10 12.77 43.40 18.77
CA ILE A 10 11.82 43.21 17.67
C ILE A 10 12.56 42.68 16.44
N VAL A 11 13.69 43.26 16.07
CA VAL A 11 14.48 42.83 14.89
C VAL A 11 14.96 41.37 15.11
N GLY A 12 15.47 41.05 16.30
CA GLY A 12 15.91 39.69 16.62
C GLY A 12 14.76 38.66 16.53
N ALA A 13 13.60 38.98 17.10
CA ALA A 13 12.42 38.12 17.04
C ALA A 13 11.94 37.91 15.59
N THR A 14 11.94 38.98 14.79
CA THR A 14 11.55 38.90 13.36
C THR A 14 12.53 38.03 12.55
N LEU A 15 13.84 38.15 12.80
CA LEU A 15 14.84 37.31 12.14
C LEU A 15 14.69 35.84 12.50
N ILE A 16 14.44 35.55 13.78
CA ILE A 16 14.19 34.17 14.23
C ILE A 16 12.92 33.62 13.59
N PHE A 17 11.87 34.41 13.52
CA PHE A 17 10.60 34.01 12.89
C PHE A 17 10.77 33.71 11.39
N ILE A 18 11.46 34.59 10.66
CA ILE A 18 11.75 34.37 9.21
C ILE A 18 12.64 33.14 9.04
N GLY A 19 13.66 32.94 9.87
CA GLY A 19 14.52 31.77 9.86
C GLY A 19 13.74 30.47 10.11
N SER A 20 12.82 30.50 11.08
CA SER A 20 11.94 29.36 11.36
C SER A 20 11.01 29.04 10.17
N MET A 21 10.50 30.06 9.51
CA MET A 21 9.63 29.89 8.33
C MET A 21 10.38 29.28 7.13
N MET A 22 11.67 29.58 6.99
CA MET A 22 12.53 28.97 5.97
C MET A 22 12.83 27.49 6.24
N LEU A 23 12.67 26.99 7.46
CA LEU A 23 12.84 25.58 7.77
C LEU A 23 11.62 24.72 7.41
N ILE A 24 10.43 25.31 7.24
CA ILE A 24 9.20 24.59 6.94
C ILE A 24 9.33 23.66 5.72
N PRO A 25 9.87 24.10 4.56
CA PRO A 25 9.98 23.24 3.39
C PRO A 25 11.05 22.15 3.51
N VAL A 26 11.95 22.26 4.49
CA VAL A 26 13.00 21.26 4.74
C VAL A 26 12.49 20.12 5.62
N ILE A 27 11.44 20.38 6.40
CA ILE A 27 10.80 19.37 7.26
C ILE A 27 9.82 18.61 6.40
N LYS A 28 10.15 17.35 6.11
CA LYS A 28 9.21 16.43 5.47
C LYS A 28 8.02 16.24 6.40
N THR A 29 6.84 16.65 5.95
CA THR A 29 5.59 16.45 6.69
C THR A 29 4.98 15.16 6.21
N GLU A 30 5.11 14.10 6.99
CA GLU A 30 4.34 12.87 6.79
C GLU A 30 3.08 12.99 7.64
N PHE A 31 1.92 13.02 6.98
CA PHE A 31 0.62 13.16 7.66
C PHE A 31 0.30 11.91 8.49
N PHE A 32 0.72 10.75 7.98
CA PHE A 32 0.72 9.49 8.70
C PHE A 32 2.07 8.81 8.46
N PRO A 33 2.96 8.74 9.47
CA PRO A 33 4.15 7.93 9.33
C PRO A 33 3.73 6.48 9.11
N THR A 34 4.30 5.85 8.10
CA THR A 34 4.12 4.41 7.85
C THR A 34 4.68 3.66 9.06
N GLN A 35 3.79 3.34 10.01
CA GLN A 35 4.17 2.51 11.14
C GLN A 35 4.27 1.07 10.66
N ASP A 36 5.37 0.43 11.01
CA ASP A 36 5.50 -1.00 10.81
C ASP A 36 4.60 -1.73 11.81
N ASN A 37 3.39 -2.01 11.38
CA ASN A 37 2.39 -2.76 12.16
C ASN A 37 2.47 -4.27 11.93
N ALA A 38 3.54 -4.76 11.30
CA ALA A 38 3.77 -6.17 11.00
C ALA A 38 2.64 -6.82 10.16
N ARG A 39 1.95 -6.04 9.33
CA ARG A 39 0.87 -6.52 8.46
C ARG A 39 1.15 -6.22 7.01
N ILE A 40 0.82 -7.16 6.13
CA ILE A 40 0.88 -7.00 4.68
C ILE A 40 -0.48 -7.40 4.12
N GLY A 41 -1.05 -6.51 3.29
CA GLY A 41 -2.21 -6.82 2.47
C GLY A 41 -1.75 -7.03 1.02
N ILE A 42 -2.23 -8.10 0.39
CA ILE A 42 -1.97 -8.35 -1.03
C ILE A 42 -3.30 -8.60 -1.72
N THR A 43 -3.55 -7.84 -2.78
CA THR A 43 -4.68 -8.06 -3.67
C THR A 43 -4.16 -8.54 -5.01
N ILE A 44 -4.66 -9.65 -5.49
CA ILE A 44 -4.30 -10.26 -6.78
C ILE A 44 -5.54 -10.34 -7.64
N GLU A 45 -5.46 -9.82 -8.85
CA GLU A 45 -6.51 -9.87 -9.86
C GLU A 45 -6.08 -10.74 -11.03
N LEU A 46 -6.84 -11.79 -11.29
CA LEU A 46 -6.69 -12.67 -12.44
C LEU A 46 -7.55 -12.16 -13.63
N PRO A 47 -7.38 -12.70 -14.83
CA PRO A 47 -8.27 -12.37 -15.95
C PRO A 47 -9.75 -12.65 -15.61
N ILE A 48 -10.63 -11.73 -16.00
CA ILE A 48 -12.06 -11.85 -15.78
C ILE A 48 -12.58 -13.15 -16.44
N GLY A 49 -13.37 -13.92 -15.69
CA GLY A 49 -13.87 -15.22 -16.14
C GLY A 49 -13.02 -16.41 -15.67
N THR A 50 -11.95 -16.18 -14.91
CA THR A 50 -11.21 -17.26 -14.28
C THR A 50 -12.12 -18.02 -13.32
N ARG A 51 -12.08 -19.34 -13.40
CA ARG A 51 -12.88 -20.22 -12.55
C ARG A 51 -12.31 -20.22 -11.12
N GLN A 52 -13.20 -20.29 -10.14
CA GLN A 52 -12.83 -20.23 -8.73
C GLN A 52 -11.87 -21.36 -8.29
N ASP A 53 -11.99 -22.55 -8.86
CA ASP A 53 -11.07 -23.66 -8.57
C ASP A 53 -9.62 -23.33 -8.98
N ILE A 54 -9.42 -22.69 -10.14
CA ILE A 54 -8.10 -22.25 -10.61
C ILE A 54 -7.57 -21.12 -9.72
N THR A 55 -8.43 -20.17 -9.34
CA THR A 55 -8.07 -19.08 -8.44
C THR A 55 -7.61 -19.62 -7.08
N ARG A 56 -8.32 -20.62 -6.55
CA ARG A 56 -7.98 -21.29 -5.30
C ARG A 56 -6.65 -22.04 -5.38
N GLU A 57 -6.43 -22.79 -6.45
CA GLU A 57 -5.18 -23.54 -6.64
C GLU A 57 -3.98 -22.60 -6.68
N LEU A 58 -4.09 -21.48 -7.40
CA LEU A 58 -3.06 -20.46 -7.45
C LEU A 58 -2.83 -19.79 -6.08
N ALA A 59 -3.92 -19.48 -5.35
CA ALA A 59 -3.81 -18.91 -4.00
C ALA A 59 -3.06 -19.84 -3.04
N LEU A 60 -3.36 -21.14 -3.08
CA LEU A 60 -2.67 -22.15 -2.26
C LEU A 60 -1.19 -22.31 -2.65
N ASP A 61 -0.85 -22.26 -3.93
CA ASP A 61 0.54 -22.31 -4.39
C ASP A 61 1.34 -21.11 -3.91
N ILE A 62 0.76 -19.90 -4.03
CA ILE A 62 1.37 -18.65 -3.55
C ILE A 62 1.55 -18.69 -2.02
N ASP A 63 0.51 -19.07 -1.26
CA ASP A 63 0.58 -19.18 0.21
C ASP A 63 1.69 -20.13 0.65
N LYS A 64 1.78 -21.29 0.01
CA LYS A 64 2.83 -22.27 0.30
C LYS A 64 4.23 -21.70 0.04
N LYS A 65 4.45 -21.10 -1.14
CA LYS A 65 5.74 -20.49 -1.49
C LYS A 65 6.13 -19.36 -0.56
N PHE A 66 5.16 -18.53 -0.17
CA PHE A 66 5.41 -17.43 0.77
C PHE A 66 5.81 -17.95 2.15
N ARG A 67 5.13 -18.96 2.68
CA ARG A 67 5.50 -19.57 3.97
C ARG A 67 6.87 -20.26 3.94
N GLU A 68 7.23 -20.85 2.83
CA GLU A 68 8.55 -21.48 2.67
C GLU A 68 9.68 -20.44 2.54
N LYS A 69 9.43 -19.33 1.84
CA LYS A 69 10.45 -18.32 1.53
C LYS A 69 10.60 -17.25 2.62
N TYR A 70 9.51 -16.93 3.31
CA TYR A 70 9.44 -15.85 4.31
C TYR A 70 9.17 -16.43 5.71
N PRO A 71 10.20 -16.80 6.45
CA PRO A 71 10.05 -17.35 7.82
C PRO A 71 9.45 -16.34 8.81
N GLU A 72 9.44 -15.05 8.46
CA GLU A 72 8.84 -13.99 9.26
C GLU A 72 7.31 -14.00 9.24
N ILE A 73 6.68 -14.78 8.37
CA ILE A 73 5.23 -14.94 8.32
C ILE A 73 4.76 -15.73 9.52
N LEU A 74 4.02 -15.10 10.41
CA LEU A 74 3.38 -15.72 11.55
C LEU A 74 2.04 -16.35 11.16
N ILE A 75 1.21 -15.58 10.46
CA ILE A 75 -0.12 -15.99 10.00
C ILE A 75 -0.32 -15.47 8.59
N SER A 76 -0.75 -16.34 7.70
CA SER A 76 -1.21 -15.97 6.36
C SER A 76 -2.63 -16.49 6.18
N ASN A 77 -3.55 -15.60 5.87
CA ASN A 77 -4.92 -15.90 5.50
C ASN A 77 -5.19 -15.33 4.12
N PHE A 78 -5.95 -16.05 3.32
CA PHE A 78 -6.44 -15.50 2.06
C PHE A 78 -7.95 -15.70 1.93
N THR A 79 -8.57 -14.80 1.20
CA THR A 79 -9.98 -14.82 0.83
C THR A 79 -10.07 -14.79 -0.69
N GLU A 80 -10.96 -15.61 -1.22
CA GLU A 80 -11.22 -15.71 -2.66
C GLU A 80 -12.73 -15.79 -2.92
N GLY A 81 -13.16 -15.38 -4.10
CA GLY A 81 -14.54 -15.57 -4.53
C GLY A 81 -15.42 -14.35 -4.36
N THR A 82 -16.72 -14.58 -4.49
CA THR A 82 -17.75 -13.56 -4.34
C THR A 82 -18.33 -13.59 -2.94
N ALA A 83 -18.39 -12.44 -2.29
CA ALA A 83 -19.12 -12.34 -1.04
C ALA A 83 -20.63 -12.43 -1.28
N ASP A 84 -21.36 -12.90 -0.27
CA ASP A 84 -22.83 -12.97 -0.31
C ASP A 84 -23.43 -11.59 -0.56
N THR A 85 -24.39 -11.50 -1.49
CA THR A 85 -25.05 -10.25 -1.91
C THR A 85 -25.82 -9.56 -0.77
N ASP A 86 -26.09 -10.28 0.30
CA ASP A 86 -26.82 -9.75 1.47
C ASP A 86 -25.91 -8.98 2.44
N ASN A 87 -24.60 -8.99 2.23
CA ASN A 87 -23.66 -8.26 3.08
C ASN A 87 -23.25 -6.92 2.43
N THR A 88 -23.77 -5.82 2.96
CA THR A 88 -23.49 -4.46 2.45
C THR A 88 -22.01 -4.10 2.49
N PHE A 89 -21.25 -4.62 3.46
CA PHE A 89 -19.80 -4.40 3.55
C PHE A 89 -19.04 -5.19 2.47
N ALA A 90 -19.55 -6.33 2.06
CA ALA A 90 -18.96 -7.12 1.00
C ALA A 90 -19.07 -6.45 -0.38
N GLN A 91 -20.08 -5.60 -0.58
CA GLN A 91 -20.23 -4.82 -1.81
C GLN A 91 -19.21 -3.66 -1.91
N LEU A 92 -18.61 -3.26 -0.80
CA LEU A 92 -17.55 -2.25 -0.75
C LEU A 92 -16.16 -2.84 -0.98
N SER A 93 -16.02 -4.16 -0.93
CA SER A 93 -14.78 -4.87 -1.21
C SER A 93 -14.71 -5.27 -2.69
N ASN A 94 -13.51 -5.38 -3.23
CA ASN A 94 -13.30 -5.93 -4.57
C ASN A 94 -13.66 -7.42 -4.57
N ASN A 95 -14.85 -7.77 -5.01
CA ASN A 95 -15.38 -9.12 -5.00
C ASN A 95 -15.39 -9.72 -6.41
N GLY A 96 -14.92 -10.93 -6.55
CA GLY A 96 -14.97 -11.68 -7.81
C GLY A 96 -14.28 -13.02 -7.71
N THR A 97 -14.74 -13.98 -8.51
CA THR A 97 -14.11 -15.31 -8.57
C THR A 97 -12.65 -15.27 -9.05
N HIS A 98 -12.22 -14.15 -9.62
CA HIS A 98 -10.90 -13.87 -10.15
C HIS A 98 -10.03 -13.03 -9.23
N ILE A 99 -10.50 -12.71 -8.01
CA ILE A 99 -9.79 -11.88 -7.03
C ILE A 99 -9.38 -12.72 -5.85
N ILE A 100 -8.13 -12.52 -5.41
CA ILE A 100 -7.55 -13.14 -4.21
C ILE A 100 -7.05 -12.01 -3.32
N GLU A 101 -7.45 -12.01 -2.06
CA GLU A 101 -6.97 -11.08 -1.05
C GLU A 101 -6.20 -11.83 0.03
N PHE A 102 -4.92 -11.54 0.19
CA PHE A 102 -4.11 -12.07 1.28
C PHE A 102 -4.00 -11.04 2.41
N ASN A 103 -4.14 -11.52 3.63
CA ASN A 103 -3.84 -10.81 4.85
C ASN A 103 -2.75 -11.58 5.60
N ILE A 104 -1.55 -11.02 5.61
CA ILE A 104 -0.36 -11.64 6.17
C ILE A 104 0.06 -10.86 7.41
N ASN A 105 0.20 -11.57 8.52
CA ASN A 105 0.78 -11.03 9.75
C ASN A 105 2.20 -11.54 9.89
N LEU A 106 3.13 -10.63 10.09
CA LEU A 106 4.54 -10.92 10.34
C LEU A 106 4.84 -10.97 11.83
N THR A 107 5.99 -11.50 12.18
CA THR A 107 6.57 -11.39 13.52
C THR A 107 6.84 -9.93 13.88
N SER A 108 6.95 -9.63 15.16
CA SER A 108 7.23 -8.28 15.66
C SER A 108 8.51 -7.69 15.07
N VAL A 109 8.57 -6.36 14.97
CA VAL A 109 9.72 -5.63 14.42
C VAL A 109 11.05 -6.00 15.10
N GLY A 110 11.01 -6.31 16.41
CA GLY A 110 12.20 -6.69 17.17
C GLY A 110 12.69 -8.13 16.92
N ASP A 111 11.86 -8.98 16.35
CA ASP A 111 12.13 -10.41 16.17
C ASP A 111 12.44 -10.77 14.71
N ARG A 112 12.57 -9.79 13.82
CA ARG A 112 12.85 -10.01 12.41
C ARG A 112 14.04 -9.17 11.95
N GLU A 113 14.80 -9.70 11.00
CA GLU A 113 15.96 -9.02 10.42
C GLU A 113 15.54 -8.06 9.29
N ARG A 114 14.51 -8.43 8.52
CA ARG A 114 14.03 -7.67 7.36
C ARG A 114 12.90 -6.72 7.72
N GLY A 115 12.98 -5.50 7.20
CA GLY A 115 11.93 -4.49 7.36
C GLY A 115 10.66 -4.83 6.56
N LEU A 116 9.50 -4.30 7.00
CA LEU A 116 8.22 -4.51 6.34
C LEU A 116 8.26 -4.13 4.86
N THR A 117 8.83 -2.98 4.54
CA THR A 117 8.93 -2.48 3.15
C THR A 117 9.81 -3.38 2.29
N GLU A 118 10.90 -3.90 2.84
CA GLU A 118 11.78 -4.83 2.14
C GLU A 118 11.07 -6.14 1.80
N ILE A 119 10.33 -6.70 2.76
CA ILE A 119 9.55 -7.91 2.55
C ILE A 119 8.47 -7.68 1.49
N CYS A 120 7.75 -6.56 1.54
CA CYS A 120 6.77 -6.19 0.52
C CYS A 120 7.38 -6.11 -0.87
N GLU A 121 8.57 -5.55 -1.00
CA GLU A 121 9.26 -5.43 -2.29
C GLU A 121 9.70 -6.80 -2.84
N LEU A 122 10.20 -7.68 -1.99
CA LEU A 122 10.53 -9.05 -2.37
C LEU A 122 9.27 -9.84 -2.81
N MET A 123 8.16 -9.67 -2.09
CA MET A 123 6.88 -10.30 -2.45
C MET A 123 6.35 -9.77 -3.79
N ARG A 124 6.52 -8.47 -4.11
CA ARG A 124 6.20 -7.91 -5.43
C ARG A 124 7.00 -8.57 -6.54
N GLN A 125 8.31 -8.76 -6.33
CA GLN A 125 9.18 -9.42 -7.31
C GLN A 125 8.78 -10.88 -7.53
N ASP A 126 8.36 -11.58 -6.48
CA ASP A 126 7.90 -12.96 -6.59
C ASP A 126 6.57 -13.04 -7.34
N LEU A 127 5.62 -12.17 -7.03
CA LEU A 127 4.32 -12.12 -7.72
C LEU A 127 4.46 -11.75 -9.20
N ALA A 128 5.41 -10.90 -9.55
CA ALA A 128 5.68 -10.52 -10.94
C ALA A 128 6.16 -11.70 -11.82
N GLN A 129 6.56 -12.82 -11.23
CA GLN A 129 6.97 -14.02 -11.97
C GLN A 129 5.78 -14.87 -12.45
N TYR A 130 4.59 -14.64 -11.92
CA TYR A 130 3.39 -15.37 -12.31
C TYR A 130 2.74 -14.73 -13.53
N SER A 131 2.77 -15.42 -14.65
CA SER A 131 2.18 -14.94 -15.91
C SER A 131 0.66 -14.93 -15.93
N GLU A 132 0.03 -15.67 -15.01
CA GLU A 132 -1.41 -15.78 -14.86
C GLU A 132 -2.02 -14.56 -14.17
N ILE A 133 -1.21 -13.78 -13.44
CA ILE A 133 -1.66 -12.60 -12.71
C ILE A 133 -1.77 -11.41 -13.67
N LYS A 134 -2.97 -10.85 -13.77
CA LYS A 134 -3.23 -9.64 -14.58
C LYS A 134 -2.75 -8.38 -13.86
N LYS A 135 -3.05 -8.27 -12.57
CA LYS A 135 -2.68 -7.14 -11.71
C LYS A 135 -2.49 -7.64 -10.29
N PHE A 136 -1.56 -7.06 -9.57
CA PHE A 136 -1.43 -7.29 -8.14
C PHE A 136 -1.03 -5.99 -7.44
N GLU A 137 -1.37 -5.92 -6.17
CA GLU A 137 -1.04 -4.81 -5.29
C GLU A 137 -0.56 -5.37 -3.95
N VAL A 138 0.55 -4.84 -3.43
CA VAL A 138 1.13 -5.23 -2.15
C VAL A 138 1.22 -3.99 -1.27
N LEU A 139 0.45 -3.97 -0.19
CA LEU A 139 0.33 -2.85 0.74
C LEU A 139 1.00 -3.19 2.07
N ALA A 140 1.92 -2.35 2.49
CA ALA A 140 2.47 -2.37 3.84
C ALA A 140 1.43 -1.78 4.80
N GLY A 141 1.13 -2.50 5.89
CA GLY A 141 0.10 -2.06 6.82
C GLY A 141 -1.25 -2.79 6.67
N GLY A 142 -1.37 -3.71 5.72
CA GLY A 142 -2.62 -4.39 5.41
C GLY A 142 -3.63 -3.46 4.72
N GLN A 143 -4.88 -3.90 4.57
CA GLN A 143 -5.95 -3.09 3.99
C GLN A 143 -6.24 -1.82 4.79
N GLU A 144 -5.95 -1.80 6.08
CA GLU A 144 -6.09 -0.61 6.93
C GLU A 144 -5.09 0.49 6.56
N GLY A 145 -3.95 0.16 5.95
CA GLY A 145 -2.96 1.11 5.44
C GLY A 145 -3.47 1.92 4.24
N SER A 146 -4.45 1.42 3.53
CA SER A 146 -5.08 2.11 2.39
C SER A 146 -5.90 3.34 2.79
N MET A 147 -6.35 3.45 4.04
CA MET A 147 -7.08 4.64 4.51
C MET A 147 -6.18 5.83 4.87
N GLY A 148 -4.86 5.66 4.90
CA GLY A 148 -3.94 6.65 5.48
C GLY A 148 -2.82 7.17 4.59
N GLY A 149 -2.77 6.91 3.32
CA GLY A 149 -1.70 7.47 2.50
C GLY A 149 -1.37 6.67 1.24
N GLU A 150 -2.34 6.45 0.40
CA GLU A 150 -2.05 5.95 -0.93
C GLU A 150 -1.23 6.95 -1.73
N THR A 151 -0.05 6.52 -2.10
CA THR A 151 0.71 7.10 -3.21
C THR A 151 0.30 6.50 -4.56
N SER A 152 -0.91 5.94 -4.67
CA SER A 152 -1.44 5.53 -5.95
C SER A 152 -2.01 6.75 -6.68
N VAL A 153 -1.33 7.18 -7.72
CA VAL A 153 -1.83 8.21 -8.63
C VAL A 153 -2.77 7.51 -9.62
N ASN A 154 -4.06 7.69 -9.43
CA ASN A 154 -5.07 7.20 -10.37
C ASN A 154 -5.22 8.22 -11.49
N ILE A 155 -4.67 7.92 -12.66
CA ILE A 155 -4.78 8.78 -13.84
C ILE A 155 -5.91 8.26 -14.71
N GLU A 156 -7.03 8.98 -14.72
CA GLU A 156 -8.16 8.68 -15.58
C GLU A 156 -8.04 9.55 -16.86
N ILE A 157 -7.93 8.89 -18.01
CA ILE A 157 -7.85 9.57 -19.31
C ILE A 157 -9.19 9.44 -19.99
N TYR A 158 -9.87 10.58 -20.14
CA TYR A 158 -11.14 10.66 -20.85
C TYR A 158 -10.91 11.15 -22.28
N GLY A 159 -11.45 10.43 -23.27
CA GLY A 159 -11.40 10.85 -24.68
C GLY A 159 -12.56 10.24 -25.46
N PHE A 160 -12.97 10.92 -26.54
CA PHE A 160 -14.02 10.45 -27.46
C PHE A 160 -13.47 9.44 -28.49
N ASP A 161 -12.15 9.34 -28.62
CA ASP A 161 -11.47 8.46 -29.55
C ASP A 161 -10.53 7.49 -28.79
N PHE A 162 -10.85 6.22 -28.79
CA PHE A 162 -10.10 5.18 -28.10
C PHE A 162 -8.64 5.09 -28.58
N ALA A 163 -8.39 5.30 -29.88
CA ALA A 163 -7.03 5.21 -30.44
C ALA A 163 -6.11 6.33 -29.92
N GLN A 164 -6.67 7.54 -29.71
CA GLN A 164 -5.92 8.67 -29.15
C GLN A 164 -5.72 8.51 -27.64
N THR A 165 -6.71 7.98 -26.93
CA THR A 165 -6.66 7.76 -25.49
C THR A 165 -5.62 6.70 -25.13
N ASP A 166 -5.54 5.64 -25.91
CA ASP A 166 -4.58 4.53 -25.72
C ASP A 166 -3.14 4.99 -26.02
N ALA A 167 -2.97 5.88 -27.00
CA ALA A 167 -1.66 6.43 -27.33
C ALA A 167 -1.08 7.40 -26.26
N VAL A 168 -1.93 7.95 -25.40
CA VAL A 168 -1.52 8.83 -24.29
C VAL A 168 -1.34 8.05 -23.00
N ALA A 169 -1.98 6.87 -22.88
CA ALA A 169 -1.89 6.00 -21.69
C ALA A 169 -0.65 5.10 -21.69
N ASN A 170 -0.02 4.86 -22.85
CA ASN A 170 1.21 4.11 -23.06
C ASN A 170 2.43 5.04 -23.19
#